data_d43fada66c59867bfe3793f6a3faf2c3
#
_entry.id   d43fada66c59867bfe3793f6a3faf2c3
#
_cell.length_a   1.000
_cell.length_b   1.000
_cell.length_c   1.000
_cell.angle_alpha   90.00
_cell.angle_beta   90.00
_cell.angle_gamma   90.00
#
_symmetry.space_group_name_H-M   'P 1'
#
loop_
_entity.id
_entity.type
_entity.pdbx_description
1 polymer ?
#
loop_
_entity_poly.entity_id
_entity_poly.type
_entity_poly.pdbx_seq_one_letter_code
_entity_poly.pdbx_strand_id
1 'polypeptide(L)'
;MNAPLPHAATDLHAACDAALGAADRLVEALRTRLRARLAAGGPDAPNAEQARTHGFAWAATYARALREMLGWSRRLAAAGRLGELESLMLQAAFGEYLAQLAGGLPMSQGELFRPDLVDEDGTALAAFVADPAVRRLRAEGFAPPARARIAVLLAQGRATREFGDPGVDDPSLAELRTQGARWADDHAEAAHRWHLRNELIPDAVIAELGALGVFGLTVPESWGGSGLGKAAMCVVTEELSRGWIGLGSLGTRTEIAGELVLGAGTDAQKAAWLPGLVSGATIPTASFTEPDTGSDLASLRTRAERGTSADGRPVWRIHGNKTWTTHGARSDVMTLLARTDRDAPGYKGLSMFLVPKPRGTDADPFPAPGMRGGEIEVLGYRGMKEYEIGFDGYEIPGEALLGGVEGQGFKQLMRTFESARIQTAARAVGVAQSALELGLGYACDRIQFGRPIAAFPRVADKLAWMAVEIMVARQLTLFAAREKDAARRCDLEAGMAKLLAARVAWAAADNAVQVHGGNGYAQEYRISRVLVDARILNVFEGAAEIQAQIVARALLD
;
A
#
# COMPACT_ATOMS: atom_id res chain seq x y z
N MET A 1 12.83 -24.72 30.53
CA MET A 1 14.09 -23.97 30.32
C MET A 1 13.65 -22.52 30.14
N ASN A 2 13.98 -21.64 31.06
CA ASN A 2 13.66 -20.22 30.96
C ASN A 2 14.43 -19.64 29.78
N ALA A 3 13.70 -19.16 28.74
CA ALA A 3 14.32 -18.34 27.71
C ALA A 3 14.98 -17.13 28.40
N PRO A 4 16.15 -16.68 27.95
CA PRO A 4 16.70 -15.44 28.47
C PRO A 4 15.67 -14.34 28.25
N LEU A 5 15.27 -13.66 29.33
CA LEU A 5 14.45 -12.47 29.26
C LEU A 5 15.11 -11.47 28.31
N PRO A 6 14.34 -10.71 27.53
CA PRO A 6 14.92 -9.67 26.70
C PRO A 6 15.86 -8.82 27.57
N HIS A 7 17.06 -8.57 27.07
CA HIS A 7 18.01 -7.63 27.67
C HIS A 7 17.26 -6.37 28.08
N ALA A 8 17.69 -5.71 29.15
CA ALA A 8 17.06 -4.45 29.53
C ALA A 8 16.85 -3.60 28.28
N ALA A 9 15.67 -3.00 28.13
CA ALA A 9 15.27 -2.29 26.88
C ALA A 9 16.37 -1.34 26.37
N THR A 10 17.10 -0.72 27.29
CA THR A 10 18.24 0.17 27.00
C THR A 10 19.39 -0.56 26.27
N ASP A 11 19.73 -1.81 26.66
CA ASP A 11 20.78 -2.59 26.02
C ASP A 11 20.36 -3.05 24.61
N LEU A 12 19.09 -3.45 24.44
CA LEU A 12 18.54 -3.80 23.13
C LEU A 12 18.55 -2.59 22.18
N HIS A 13 18.08 -1.41 22.66
CA HIS A 13 18.09 -0.18 21.85
C HIS A 13 19.50 0.24 21.45
N ALA A 14 20.48 0.11 22.37
CA ALA A 14 21.89 0.41 22.04
C ALA A 14 22.47 -0.55 21.00
N ALA A 15 22.18 -1.85 21.13
CA ALA A 15 22.62 -2.84 20.15
C ALA A 15 21.95 -2.61 18.77
N CYS A 16 20.66 -2.29 18.74
CA CYS A 16 19.95 -1.95 17.50
C CYS A 16 20.50 -0.67 16.85
N ASP A 17 20.84 0.34 17.63
CA ASP A 17 21.43 1.59 17.14
C ASP A 17 22.80 1.35 16.47
N ALA A 18 23.66 0.59 17.13
CA ALA A 18 24.97 0.23 16.59
C ALA A 18 24.86 -0.58 15.29
N ALA A 19 23.99 -1.58 15.27
CA ALA A 19 23.76 -2.41 14.08
C ALA A 19 23.11 -1.62 12.94
N LEU A 20 22.19 -0.68 13.24
CA LEU A 20 21.63 0.23 12.25
C LEU A 20 22.70 1.12 11.64
N GLY A 21 23.63 1.66 12.45
CA GLY A 21 24.78 2.41 11.95
C GLY A 21 25.66 1.59 11.00
N ALA A 22 25.81 0.29 11.24
CA ALA A 22 26.52 -0.60 10.32
C ALA A 22 25.74 -0.83 9.02
N ALA A 23 24.43 -1.00 9.09
CA ALA A 23 23.55 -1.13 7.91
C ALA A 23 23.56 0.16 7.06
N ASP A 24 23.53 1.34 7.70
CA ASP A 24 23.63 2.63 7.00
C ASP A 24 24.97 2.75 6.24
N ARG A 25 26.09 2.34 6.86
CA ARG A 25 27.40 2.34 6.19
C ARG A 25 27.42 1.40 4.98
N LEU A 26 26.81 0.22 5.07
CA LEU A 26 26.68 -0.69 3.94
C LEU A 26 25.86 -0.04 2.81
N VAL A 27 24.67 0.48 3.12
CA VAL A 27 23.78 1.14 2.12
C VAL A 27 24.49 2.32 1.46
N GLU A 28 25.25 3.12 2.22
CA GLU A 28 26.02 4.25 1.67
C GLU A 28 27.15 3.81 0.76
N ALA A 29 27.85 2.72 1.10
CA ALA A 29 28.88 2.15 0.23
C ALA A 29 28.28 1.65 -1.08
N LEU A 30 27.13 0.93 -1.03
CA LEU A 30 26.40 0.50 -2.22
C LEU A 30 25.96 1.70 -3.07
N ARG A 31 25.43 2.76 -2.44
CA ARG A 31 25.01 4.00 -3.11
C ARG A 31 26.18 4.65 -3.87
N THR A 32 27.30 4.80 -3.21
CA THR A 32 28.51 5.44 -3.80
C THR A 32 28.99 4.67 -5.04
N ARG A 33 29.04 3.34 -4.96
CA ARG A 33 29.45 2.50 -6.09
C ARG A 33 28.49 2.55 -7.25
N LEU A 34 27.17 2.50 -6.97
CA LEU A 34 26.15 2.61 -8.01
C LEU A 34 26.19 3.97 -8.71
N ARG A 35 26.35 5.07 -7.98
CA ARG A 35 26.52 6.40 -8.57
C ARG A 35 27.72 6.45 -9.51
N ALA A 36 28.85 5.88 -9.12
CA ALA A 36 30.04 5.82 -9.97
C ALA A 36 29.79 4.99 -11.24
N ARG A 37 29.10 3.85 -11.14
CA ARG A 37 28.73 3.01 -12.29
C ARG A 37 27.79 3.73 -13.25
N LEU A 38 26.73 4.36 -12.72
CA LEU A 38 25.77 5.11 -13.53
C LEU A 38 26.45 6.28 -14.25
N ALA A 39 27.36 7.00 -13.60
CA ALA A 39 28.10 8.09 -14.21
C ALA A 39 29.06 7.60 -15.33
N ALA A 40 29.65 6.42 -15.18
CA ALA A 40 30.56 5.84 -16.16
C ALA A 40 29.85 5.20 -17.36
N GLY A 41 28.62 4.72 -17.19
CA GLY A 41 27.91 3.90 -18.20
C GLY A 41 27.13 4.69 -19.25
N GLY A 42 27.11 6.02 -19.20
CA GLY A 42 26.44 6.87 -20.18
C GLY A 42 24.90 6.82 -20.12
N PRO A 43 24.19 7.29 -21.17
CA PRO A 43 22.72 7.44 -21.13
C PRO A 43 21.94 6.15 -20.90
N ASP A 44 22.45 5.01 -21.31
CA ASP A 44 21.79 3.71 -21.18
C ASP A 44 22.09 3.01 -19.83
N ALA A 45 22.98 3.56 -19.01
CA ALA A 45 23.38 2.99 -17.73
C ALA A 45 22.18 2.71 -16.79
N PRO A 46 21.15 3.58 -16.67
CA PRO A 46 19.99 3.28 -15.84
C PRO A 46 19.27 1.99 -16.23
N ASN A 47 19.20 1.65 -17.52
CA ASN A 47 18.61 0.40 -17.99
C ASN A 47 19.53 -0.80 -17.75
N ALA A 48 20.83 -0.66 -18.03
CA ALA A 48 21.81 -1.74 -17.86
C ALA A 48 21.99 -2.14 -16.37
N GLU A 49 21.86 -1.18 -15.47
CA GLU A 49 22.07 -1.37 -14.03
C GLU A 49 20.76 -1.65 -13.24
N GLN A 50 19.61 -1.89 -13.91
CA GLN A 50 18.31 -2.06 -13.23
C GLN A 50 18.34 -3.12 -12.13
N ALA A 51 18.93 -4.28 -12.35
CA ALA A 51 18.99 -5.35 -11.33
C ALA A 51 19.72 -4.88 -10.05
N ARG A 52 20.80 -4.11 -10.21
CA ARG A 52 21.58 -3.58 -9.08
C ARG A 52 20.87 -2.43 -8.37
N THR A 53 20.33 -1.48 -9.14
CA THR A 53 19.60 -0.33 -8.58
C THR A 53 18.31 -0.75 -7.91
N HIS A 54 17.62 -1.76 -8.47
CA HIS A 54 16.44 -2.37 -7.88
C HIS A 54 16.75 -3.02 -6.53
N GLY A 55 17.78 -3.86 -6.48
CA GLY A 55 18.23 -4.49 -5.22
C GLY A 55 18.70 -3.49 -4.18
N PHE A 56 19.41 -2.43 -4.60
CA PHE A 56 19.78 -1.32 -3.73
C PHE A 56 18.58 -0.61 -3.11
N ALA A 57 17.52 -0.37 -3.90
CA ALA A 57 16.27 0.21 -3.38
C ALA A 57 15.68 -0.64 -2.24
N TRP A 58 15.71 -1.96 -2.37
CA TRP A 58 15.29 -2.88 -1.32
C TRP A 58 16.21 -2.84 -0.09
N ALA A 59 17.53 -2.81 -0.27
CA ALA A 59 18.48 -2.70 0.84
C ALA A 59 18.28 -1.41 1.63
N ALA A 60 18.10 -0.28 0.94
CA ALA A 60 17.79 1.01 1.56
C ALA A 60 16.42 1.00 2.27
N THR A 61 15.42 0.34 1.69
CA THR A 61 14.10 0.18 2.31
C THR A 61 14.19 -0.62 3.62
N TYR A 62 15.01 -1.67 3.67
CA TYR A 62 15.23 -2.46 4.88
C TYR A 62 15.91 -1.65 5.98
N ALA A 63 16.97 -0.92 5.66
CA ALA A 63 17.65 -0.05 6.64
C ALA A 63 16.68 1.02 7.19
N ARG A 64 15.86 1.61 6.32
CA ARG A 64 14.82 2.56 6.75
C ARG A 64 13.77 1.90 7.65
N ALA A 65 13.29 0.73 7.29
CA ALA A 65 12.30 -0.01 8.08
C ALA A 65 12.82 -0.35 9.48
N LEU A 66 14.09 -0.77 9.60
CA LEU A 66 14.73 -1.00 10.90
C LEU A 66 14.82 0.27 11.74
N ARG A 67 15.10 1.42 11.12
CA ARG A 67 15.11 2.74 11.78
C ARG A 67 13.73 3.08 12.34
N GLU A 68 12.68 2.84 11.58
CA GLU A 68 11.32 3.12 12.04
C GLU A 68 10.88 2.15 13.16
N MET A 69 11.30 0.90 13.11
CA MET A 69 11.08 -0.06 14.21
C MET A 69 11.79 0.35 15.50
N LEU A 70 13.03 0.81 15.42
CA LEU A 70 13.76 1.31 16.58
C LEU A 70 13.10 2.58 17.15
N GLY A 71 12.70 3.50 16.29
CA GLY A 71 11.96 4.71 16.68
C GLY A 71 10.63 4.39 17.34
N TRP A 72 9.88 3.42 16.82
CA TRP A 72 8.64 2.92 17.41
C TRP A 72 8.87 2.36 18.82
N SER A 73 9.83 1.45 18.99
CA SER A 73 10.12 0.86 20.29
C SER A 73 10.55 1.90 21.33
N ARG A 74 11.32 2.92 20.92
CA ARG A 74 11.71 4.05 21.77
C ARG A 74 10.51 4.90 22.19
N ARG A 75 9.57 5.17 21.29
CA ARG A 75 8.33 5.88 21.64
C ARG A 75 7.51 5.09 22.65
N LEU A 76 7.33 3.79 22.46
CA LEU A 76 6.63 2.93 23.43
C LEU A 76 7.33 2.89 24.78
N ALA A 77 8.66 2.81 24.81
CA ALA A 77 9.44 2.84 26.05
C ALA A 77 9.24 4.17 26.81
N ALA A 78 9.31 5.28 26.09
CA ALA A 78 9.09 6.62 26.67
C ALA A 78 7.66 6.79 27.22
N ALA A 79 6.68 6.14 26.60
CA ALA A 79 5.28 6.12 27.06
C ALA A 79 4.97 5.04 28.11
N GLY A 80 5.96 4.24 28.52
CA GLY A 80 5.76 3.12 29.47
C GLY A 80 4.91 1.96 28.93
N ARG A 81 4.81 1.83 27.60
CA ARG A 81 3.99 0.80 26.90
C ARG A 81 4.83 -0.29 26.21
N LEU A 82 6.15 -0.23 26.29
CA LEU A 82 7.00 -1.25 25.70
C LEU A 82 6.88 -2.57 26.44
N GLY A 83 6.15 -3.52 25.87
CA GLY A 83 5.95 -4.86 26.41
C GLY A 83 6.99 -5.88 25.93
N GLU A 84 6.81 -7.12 26.38
CA GLU A 84 7.66 -8.25 25.98
C GLU A 84 7.52 -8.54 24.48
N LEU A 85 6.29 -8.54 23.96
CA LEU A 85 6.02 -8.84 22.55
C LEU A 85 6.69 -7.81 21.64
N GLU A 86 6.55 -6.52 21.95
CA GLU A 86 7.14 -5.41 21.18
C GLU A 86 8.68 -5.47 21.19
N SER A 87 9.27 -5.77 22.35
CA SER A 87 10.72 -5.95 22.49
C SER A 87 11.23 -7.11 21.64
N LEU A 88 10.52 -8.24 21.65
CA LEU A 88 10.83 -9.41 20.83
C LEU A 88 10.63 -9.13 19.34
N MET A 89 9.60 -8.38 18.95
CA MET A 89 9.37 -7.97 17.57
C MET A 89 10.51 -7.09 17.06
N LEU A 90 10.96 -6.11 17.84
CA LEU A 90 12.13 -5.28 17.49
C LEU A 90 13.36 -6.15 17.30
N GLN A 91 13.68 -6.99 18.27
CA GLN A 91 14.83 -7.88 18.25
C GLN A 91 14.79 -8.81 17.03
N ALA A 92 13.64 -9.40 16.72
CA ALA A 92 13.44 -10.31 15.60
C ALA A 92 13.55 -9.61 14.25
N ALA A 93 12.99 -8.40 14.11
CA ALA A 93 13.10 -7.60 12.90
C ALA A 93 14.56 -7.28 12.59
N PHE A 94 15.34 -6.83 13.58
CA PHE A 94 16.76 -6.60 13.41
C PHE A 94 17.51 -7.89 13.08
N GLY A 95 17.30 -8.97 13.82
CA GLY A 95 17.97 -10.23 13.58
C GLY A 95 17.83 -10.73 12.16
N GLU A 96 16.61 -10.78 11.65
CA GLU A 96 16.33 -11.34 10.34
C GLU A 96 16.69 -10.36 9.20
N TYR A 97 16.36 -9.07 9.31
CA TYR A 97 16.68 -8.11 8.25
C TYR A 97 18.20 -7.88 8.10
N LEU A 98 18.96 -7.88 9.20
CA LEU A 98 20.42 -7.86 9.13
C LEU A 98 20.99 -9.15 8.52
N ALA A 99 20.36 -10.31 8.78
CA ALA A 99 20.75 -11.58 8.15
C ALA A 99 20.49 -11.56 6.64
N GLN A 100 19.35 -11.03 6.22
CA GLN A 100 19.00 -10.88 4.82
C GLN A 100 19.89 -9.85 4.11
N LEU A 101 20.21 -8.73 4.74
CA LEU A 101 21.19 -7.76 4.23
C LEU A 101 22.59 -8.39 4.04
N ALA A 102 22.97 -9.34 4.88
CA ALA A 102 24.25 -10.04 4.77
C ALA A 102 24.27 -11.14 3.72
N GLY A 103 23.17 -11.89 3.55
CA GLY A 103 23.17 -13.14 2.78
C GLY A 103 22.30 -13.14 1.53
N GLY A 104 21.39 -12.18 1.41
CA GLY A 104 20.45 -12.04 0.30
C GLY A 104 19.07 -11.61 0.75
N LEU A 105 18.57 -10.52 0.17
CA LEU A 105 17.26 -9.97 0.44
C LEU A 105 16.22 -10.63 -0.47
N PRO A 106 15.13 -11.21 0.07
CA PRO A 106 13.99 -11.57 -0.73
C PRO A 106 13.25 -10.30 -1.17
N MET A 107 13.12 -10.14 -2.47
CA MET A 107 12.33 -9.11 -3.12
C MET A 107 10.93 -9.62 -3.44
N SER A 108 10.23 -9.00 -4.37
CA SER A 108 8.95 -9.51 -4.86
C SER A 108 9.15 -10.71 -5.78
N GLN A 109 8.13 -11.58 -5.90
CA GLN A 109 8.04 -12.72 -6.83
C GLN A 109 9.20 -13.74 -6.72
N GLY A 110 9.79 -13.90 -5.54
CA GLY A 110 10.87 -14.89 -5.34
C GLY A 110 12.25 -14.45 -5.82
N GLU A 111 12.41 -13.21 -6.23
CA GLU A 111 13.70 -12.63 -6.58
C GLU A 111 14.58 -12.40 -5.33
N LEU A 112 15.89 -12.52 -5.52
CA LEU A 112 16.87 -12.30 -4.45
C LEU A 112 17.91 -11.27 -4.90
N PHE A 113 18.14 -10.29 -4.05
CA PHE A 113 19.28 -9.38 -4.18
C PHE A 113 20.39 -9.74 -3.20
N ARG A 114 21.61 -9.80 -3.69
CA ARG A 114 22.81 -9.94 -2.87
C ARG A 114 23.65 -8.69 -2.98
N PRO A 115 24.10 -8.09 -1.85
CA PRO A 115 24.89 -6.87 -1.86
C PRO A 115 26.19 -6.97 -2.66
N ASP A 116 26.79 -8.16 -2.76
CA ASP A 116 28.00 -8.45 -3.55
C ASP A 116 27.83 -8.19 -5.06
N LEU A 117 26.60 -8.15 -5.58
CA LEU A 117 26.33 -7.67 -6.94
C LEU A 117 26.76 -6.21 -7.17
N VAL A 118 26.86 -5.43 -6.11
CA VAL A 118 27.28 -4.02 -6.12
C VAL A 118 28.62 -3.85 -5.41
N ASP A 119 28.83 -4.56 -4.30
CA ASP A 119 30.05 -4.58 -3.49
C ASP A 119 31.02 -5.65 -4.03
N GLU A 120 31.47 -5.48 -5.29
CA GLU A 120 32.21 -6.50 -6.03
C GLU A 120 33.55 -6.90 -5.38
N ASP A 121 34.20 -6.00 -4.61
CA ASP A 121 35.38 -6.29 -3.83
C ASP A 121 35.10 -6.89 -2.44
N GLY A 122 33.81 -6.93 -2.05
CA GLY A 122 33.32 -7.50 -0.81
C GLY A 122 33.70 -6.72 0.46
N THR A 123 34.35 -5.57 0.34
CA THR A 123 34.90 -4.85 1.50
C THR A 123 33.81 -4.26 2.41
N ALA A 124 32.74 -3.67 1.85
CA ALA A 124 31.67 -3.10 2.63
C ALA A 124 30.83 -4.19 3.31
N LEU A 125 30.53 -5.27 2.58
CA LEU A 125 29.79 -6.42 3.11
C LEU A 125 30.58 -7.13 4.21
N ALA A 126 31.88 -7.34 4.03
CA ALA A 126 32.76 -7.93 5.05
C ALA A 126 32.77 -7.09 6.34
N ALA A 127 32.90 -5.77 6.22
CA ALA A 127 32.85 -4.85 7.36
C ALA A 127 31.50 -4.91 8.09
N PHE A 128 30.40 -4.95 7.36
CA PHE A 128 29.05 -5.09 7.91
C PHE A 128 28.86 -6.41 8.67
N VAL A 129 29.28 -7.53 8.08
CA VAL A 129 29.15 -8.87 8.69
C VAL A 129 30.06 -9.02 9.93
N ALA A 130 31.20 -8.34 9.94
CA ALA A 130 32.15 -8.38 11.06
C ALA A 130 31.73 -7.50 12.25
N ASP A 131 30.78 -6.57 12.07
CA ASP A 131 30.35 -5.67 13.13
C ASP A 131 29.78 -6.47 14.33
N PRO A 132 30.23 -6.21 15.58
CA PRO A 132 29.80 -6.99 16.75
C PRO A 132 28.30 -6.94 17.02
N ALA A 133 27.65 -5.79 16.83
CA ALA A 133 26.21 -5.64 17.05
C ALA A 133 25.41 -6.38 15.98
N VAL A 134 25.84 -6.34 14.72
CA VAL A 134 25.25 -7.11 13.62
C VAL A 134 25.37 -8.61 13.89
N ARG A 135 26.56 -9.09 14.29
CA ARG A 135 26.75 -10.52 14.60
C ARG A 135 25.85 -10.98 15.75
N ARG A 136 25.78 -10.19 16.84
CA ARG A 136 24.96 -10.49 18.00
C ARG A 136 23.46 -10.59 17.61
N LEU A 137 22.92 -9.55 16.98
CA LEU A 137 21.50 -9.51 16.64
C LEU A 137 21.11 -10.57 15.60
N ARG A 138 21.99 -10.89 14.64
CA ARG A 138 21.77 -12.00 13.69
C ARG A 138 21.73 -13.37 14.39
N ALA A 139 22.53 -13.58 15.40
CA ALA A 139 22.57 -14.84 16.13
C ALA A 139 21.39 -15.01 17.10
N GLU A 140 20.98 -13.94 17.77
CA GLU A 140 20.03 -13.98 18.88
C GLU A 140 18.62 -13.51 18.44
N GLY A 141 18.52 -12.59 17.49
CA GLY A 141 17.33 -11.78 17.23
C GLY A 141 16.10 -12.60 16.85
N PHE A 142 16.24 -13.53 15.93
CA PHE A 142 15.14 -14.42 15.52
C PHE A 142 15.48 -15.89 15.76
N ALA A 143 16.24 -16.17 16.82
CA ALA A 143 16.58 -17.53 17.25
C ALA A 143 15.32 -18.33 17.65
N PRO A 144 15.35 -19.68 17.63
CA PRO A 144 14.19 -20.51 17.93
C PRO A 144 13.44 -20.16 19.22
N PRO A 145 14.12 -19.82 20.36
CA PRO A 145 13.40 -19.42 21.57
C PRO A 145 12.60 -18.12 21.42
N ALA A 146 13.13 -17.12 20.72
CA ALA A 146 12.44 -15.86 20.46
C ALA A 146 11.20 -16.09 19.58
N ARG A 147 11.32 -16.87 18.51
CA ARG A 147 10.21 -17.25 17.63
C ARG A 147 9.08 -17.96 18.41
N ALA A 148 9.45 -18.96 19.18
CA ALA A 148 8.49 -19.71 20.01
C ALA A 148 7.78 -18.80 21.02
N ARG A 149 8.50 -17.85 21.63
CA ARG A 149 7.92 -16.93 22.60
C ARG A 149 6.97 -15.93 21.94
N ILE A 150 7.32 -15.36 20.79
CA ILE A 150 6.41 -14.51 20.00
C ILE A 150 5.12 -15.29 19.70
N ALA A 151 5.21 -16.51 19.17
CA ALA A 151 4.04 -17.31 18.85
C ALA A 151 3.14 -17.59 20.07
N VAL A 152 3.72 -17.84 21.23
CA VAL A 152 2.97 -18.02 22.49
C VAL A 152 2.23 -16.73 22.86
N LEU A 153 2.89 -15.58 22.81
CA LEU A 153 2.29 -14.29 23.14
C LEU A 153 1.14 -13.95 22.17
N LEU A 154 1.32 -14.19 20.88
CA LEU A 154 0.26 -14.02 19.88
C LEU A 154 -0.96 -14.91 20.15
N ALA A 155 -0.73 -16.18 20.52
CA ALA A 155 -1.82 -17.11 20.85
C ALA A 155 -2.57 -16.67 22.14
N GLN A 156 -1.86 -16.13 23.12
CA GLN A 156 -2.45 -15.57 24.34
C GLN A 156 -3.26 -14.29 24.06
N GLY A 157 -2.74 -13.40 23.22
CA GLY A 157 -3.41 -12.15 22.83
C GLY A 157 -4.54 -12.32 21.81
N ARG A 158 -4.80 -13.54 21.30
CA ARG A 158 -5.80 -13.81 20.26
C ARG A 158 -7.20 -13.31 20.61
N ALA A 159 -7.65 -13.57 21.85
CA ALA A 159 -9.02 -13.24 22.28
C ALA A 159 -9.24 -11.73 22.39
N THR A 160 -8.20 -10.98 22.77
CA THR A 160 -8.21 -9.52 22.95
C THR A 160 -7.64 -8.78 21.76
N ARG A 161 -7.16 -9.51 20.74
CA ARG A 161 -6.48 -8.97 19.54
C ARG A 161 -5.22 -8.18 19.86
N GLU A 162 -4.51 -8.59 20.87
CA GLU A 162 -3.22 -8.02 21.26
C GLU A 162 -2.10 -8.64 20.44
N PHE A 163 -1.87 -8.08 19.24
CA PHE A 163 -0.83 -8.53 18.30
C PHE A 163 0.35 -7.54 18.22
N GLY A 164 0.61 -6.84 19.29
CA GLY A 164 1.60 -5.77 19.42
C GLY A 164 0.97 -4.37 19.34
N ASP A 165 1.46 -3.48 20.18
CA ASP A 165 1.04 -2.07 20.21
C ASP A 165 1.52 -1.34 18.95
N PRO A 166 0.63 -0.80 18.08
CA PRO A 166 1.02 -0.10 16.87
C PRO A 166 1.76 1.23 17.11
N GLY A 167 1.82 1.72 18.35
CA GLY A 167 2.45 2.99 18.70
C GLY A 167 1.66 4.20 18.20
N VAL A 168 0.34 4.11 18.21
CA VAL A 168 -0.56 5.23 17.95
C VAL A 168 -0.78 5.97 19.26
N ASP A 169 -0.20 7.17 19.38
CA ASP A 169 -0.21 7.93 20.64
C ASP A 169 -1.38 8.91 20.73
N ASP A 170 -1.97 9.29 19.59
CA ASP A 170 -3.13 10.17 19.52
C ASP A 170 -4.41 9.39 19.90
N PRO A 171 -5.12 9.80 20.97
CA PRO A 171 -6.36 9.16 21.40
C PRO A 171 -7.44 9.12 20.32
N SER A 172 -7.50 10.15 19.47
CA SER A 172 -8.48 10.23 18.38
C SER A 172 -8.20 9.16 17.32
N LEU A 173 -6.93 8.92 16.98
CA LEU A 173 -6.53 7.86 16.05
C LEU A 173 -6.79 6.47 16.66
N ALA A 174 -6.58 6.29 17.97
CA ALA A 174 -6.88 5.04 18.66
C ALA A 174 -8.38 4.74 18.64
N GLU A 175 -9.23 5.76 18.82
CA GLU A 175 -10.68 5.61 18.74
C GLU A 175 -11.13 5.30 17.29
N LEU A 176 -10.62 6.01 16.29
CA LEU A 176 -10.88 5.71 14.87
C LEU A 176 -10.49 4.27 14.51
N ARG A 177 -9.36 3.78 15.04
CA ARG A 177 -8.95 2.39 14.87
C ARG A 177 -9.96 1.42 15.49
N THR A 178 -10.40 1.68 16.71
CA THR A 178 -11.34 0.81 17.43
C THR A 178 -12.70 0.75 16.71
N GLN A 179 -13.20 1.89 16.27
CA GLN A 179 -14.46 1.98 15.52
C GLN A 179 -14.34 1.29 14.15
N GLY A 180 -13.26 1.58 13.40
CA GLY A 180 -12.98 0.93 12.12
C GLY A 180 -12.86 -0.58 12.24
N ALA A 181 -12.18 -1.07 13.30
CA ALA A 181 -12.02 -2.49 13.56
C ALA A 181 -13.38 -3.18 13.81
N ARG A 182 -14.22 -2.60 14.69
CA ARG A 182 -15.55 -3.12 14.98
C ARG A 182 -16.41 -3.18 13.73
N TRP A 183 -16.47 -2.08 13.01
CA TRP A 183 -17.24 -1.99 11.77
C TRP A 183 -16.79 -3.02 10.72
N ALA A 184 -15.48 -3.19 10.56
CA ALA A 184 -14.91 -4.17 9.62
C ALA A 184 -15.25 -5.63 10.01
N ASP A 185 -15.30 -5.92 11.33
CA ASP A 185 -15.68 -7.24 11.81
C ASP A 185 -17.15 -7.56 11.58
N ASP A 186 -18.04 -6.60 11.82
CA ASP A 186 -19.48 -6.74 11.59
C ASP A 186 -19.78 -7.03 10.10
N HIS A 187 -18.95 -6.55 9.18
CA HIS A 187 -19.11 -6.73 7.75
C HIS A 187 -18.31 -7.90 7.14
N ALA A 188 -17.40 -8.52 7.89
CA ALA A 188 -16.43 -9.49 7.34
C ALA A 188 -17.07 -10.71 6.65
N GLU A 189 -18.16 -11.26 7.20
CA GLU A 189 -18.88 -12.40 6.63
C GLU A 189 -19.71 -11.97 5.39
N ALA A 190 -20.35 -10.82 5.43
CA ALA A 190 -21.05 -10.28 4.27
C ALA A 190 -20.10 -10.00 3.12
N ALA A 191 -18.94 -9.40 3.41
CA ALA A 191 -17.88 -9.12 2.45
C ALA A 191 -17.36 -10.41 1.78
N HIS A 192 -17.24 -11.52 2.52
CA HIS A 192 -16.85 -12.80 1.94
C HIS A 192 -17.91 -13.31 0.96
N ARG A 193 -19.20 -13.22 1.30
CA ARG A 193 -20.29 -13.62 0.40
C ARG A 193 -20.33 -12.76 -0.87
N TRP A 194 -20.15 -11.44 -0.77
CA TRP A 194 -20.07 -10.55 -1.94
C TRP A 194 -18.91 -10.91 -2.85
N HIS A 195 -17.74 -11.20 -2.26
CA HIS A 195 -16.59 -11.66 -3.03
C HIS A 195 -16.89 -12.95 -3.79
N LEU A 196 -17.45 -13.97 -3.12
CA LEU A 196 -17.74 -15.27 -3.75
C LEU A 196 -18.72 -15.16 -4.91
N ARG A 197 -19.68 -14.24 -4.82
CA ARG A 197 -20.72 -14.01 -5.84
C ARG A 197 -20.36 -12.94 -6.87
N ASN A 198 -19.18 -12.34 -6.76
CA ASN A 198 -18.76 -11.18 -7.55
C ASN A 198 -19.79 -10.04 -7.51
N GLU A 199 -20.41 -9.83 -6.35
CA GLU A 199 -21.38 -8.77 -6.13
C GLU A 199 -20.70 -7.43 -5.82
N LEU A 200 -21.29 -6.34 -6.26
CA LEU A 200 -20.88 -5.00 -5.84
C LEU A 200 -21.15 -4.80 -4.34
N ILE A 201 -20.27 -4.06 -3.66
CA ILE A 201 -20.52 -3.58 -2.30
C ILE A 201 -21.85 -2.81 -2.32
N PRO A 202 -22.85 -3.13 -1.47
CA PRO A 202 -24.13 -2.47 -1.47
C PRO A 202 -24.05 -0.95 -1.27
N ASP A 203 -24.92 -0.18 -1.93
CA ASP A 203 -24.97 1.28 -1.77
C ASP A 203 -25.25 1.71 -0.33
N ALA A 204 -26.01 0.90 0.42
CA ALA A 204 -26.25 1.14 1.85
C ALA A 204 -24.95 1.13 2.67
N VAL A 205 -24.01 0.23 2.34
CA VAL A 205 -22.70 0.14 3.00
C VAL A 205 -21.82 1.36 2.63
N ILE A 206 -21.90 1.83 1.39
CA ILE A 206 -21.19 3.06 0.97
C ILE A 206 -21.76 4.27 1.70
N ALA A 207 -23.08 4.37 1.80
CA ALA A 207 -23.75 5.46 2.54
C ALA A 207 -23.39 5.43 4.05
N GLU A 208 -23.31 4.25 4.66
CA GLU A 208 -22.88 4.08 6.04
C GLU A 208 -21.43 4.56 6.25
N LEU A 209 -20.49 4.18 5.38
CA LEU A 209 -19.12 4.68 5.43
C LEU A 209 -19.04 6.20 5.23
N GLY A 210 -19.91 6.76 4.37
CA GLY A 210 -20.04 8.20 4.20
C GLY A 210 -20.52 8.90 5.48
N ALA A 211 -21.54 8.34 6.14
CA ALA A 211 -22.06 8.85 7.41
C ALA A 211 -21.01 8.78 8.56
N LEU A 212 -20.13 7.79 8.51
CA LEU A 212 -18.98 7.66 9.43
C LEU A 212 -17.81 8.60 9.08
N GLY A 213 -17.91 9.39 8.01
CA GLY A 213 -16.90 10.35 7.59
C GLY A 213 -15.67 9.76 6.91
N VAL A 214 -15.70 8.48 6.54
CA VAL A 214 -14.53 7.75 5.97
C VAL A 214 -14.02 8.41 4.69
N PHE A 215 -14.91 8.97 3.87
CA PHE A 215 -14.55 9.58 2.58
C PHE A 215 -14.01 11.00 2.69
N GLY A 216 -14.19 11.66 3.85
CA GLY A 216 -13.77 13.03 4.09
C GLY A 216 -12.62 13.19 5.09
N LEU A 217 -11.95 12.11 5.52
CA LEU A 217 -10.95 12.13 6.59
C LEU A 217 -9.90 13.23 6.41
N THR A 218 -9.34 13.36 5.20
CA THR A 218 -8.24 14.29 4.91
C THR A 218 -8.68 15.58 4.22
N VAL A 219 -9.97 15.69 3.88
CA VAL A 219 -10.53 16.91 3.28
C VAL A 219 -10.75 17.95 4.38
N PRO A 220 -10.40 19.24 4.16
CA PRO A 220 -10.61 20.29 5.14
C PRO A 220 -12.07 20.46 5.57
N GLU A 221 -12.28 20.87 6.83
CA GLU A 221 -13.62 21.14 7.39
C GLU A 221 -14.42 22.17 6.58
N SER A 222 -13.74 23.14 5.97
CA SER A 222 -14.37 24.13 5.08
C SER A 222 -15.10 23.52 3.87
N TRP A 223 -14.80 22.28 3.54
CA TRP A 223 -15.43 21.50 2.47
C TRP A 223 -16.25 20.30 2.99
N GLY A 224 -16.53 20.28 4.30
CA GLY A 224 -17.32 19.25 4.96
C GLY A 224 -16.54 18.01 5.39
N GLY A 225 -15.22 17.99 5.25
CA GLY A 225 -14.35 16.90 5.71
C GLY A 225 -14.00 17.01 7.19
N SER A 226 -13.11 16.12 7.65
CA SER A 226 -12.63 16.09 9.04
C SER A 226 -11.30 16.81 9.25
N GLY A 227 -10.60 17.18 8.18
CA GLY A 227 -9.31 17.88 8.24
C GLY A 227 -8.20 17.08 8.92
N LEU A 228 -8.35 15.76 9.05
CA LEU A 228 -7.36 14.88 9.67
C LEU A 228 -6.20 14.58 8.71
N GLY A 229 -5.08 14.13 9.26
CA GLY A 229 -3.89 13.80 8.48
C GLY A 229 -3.93 12.41 7.82
N LYS A 230 -2.87 12.11 7.07
CA LYS A 230 -2.70 10.80 6.40
C LYS A 230 -2.49 9.66 7.40
N ALA A 231 -2.04 9.94 8.62
CA ALA A 231 -2.00 8.93 9.68
C ALA A 231 -3.41 8.42 10.03
N ALA A 232 -4.42 9.29 10.11
CA ALA A 232 -5.82 8.89 10.31
C ALA A 232 -6.34 8.07 9.13
N MET A 233 -6.08 8.52 7.91
CA MET A 233 -6.39 7.77 6.69
C MET A 233 -5.79 6.35 6.73
N CYS A 234 -4.51 6.20 7.13
CA CYS A 234 -3.86 4.90 7.21
C CYS A 234 -4.52 3.98 8.22
N VAL A 235 -4.83 4.50 9.42
CA VAL A 235 -5.45 3.72 10.50
C VAL A 235 -6.81 3.17 10.08
N VAL A 236 -7.67 4.01 9.50
CA VAL A 236 -9.00 3.61 9.04
C VAL A 236 -8.90 2.64 7.86
N THR A 237 -8.05 2.95 6.88
CA THR A 237 -7.83 2.09 5.70
C THR A 237 -7.29 0.71 6.07
N GLU A 238 -6.38 0.63 7.06
CA GLU A 238 -5.84 -0.63 7.57
C GLU A 238 -6.97 -1.50 8.13
N GLU A 239 -7.82 -0.96 9.01
CA GLU A 239 -8.88 -1.75 9.65
C GLU A 239 -9.97 -2.18 8.66
N LEU A 240 -10.40 -1.30 7.76
CA LEU A 240 -11.36 -1.66 6.71
C LEU A 240 -10.80 -2.75 5.78
N SER A 241 -9.50 -2.66 5.44
CA SER A 241 -8.83 -3.66 4.59
C SER A 241 -8.57 -4.98 5.30
N ARG A 242 -8.45 -4.98 6.63
CA ARG A 242 -8.43 -6.18 7.46
C ARG A 242 -9.76 -6.94 7.37
N GLY A 243 -10.87 -6.26 7.32
CA GLY A 243 -12.18 -6.86 7.03
C GLY A 243 -12.27 -7.35 5.57
N TRP A 244 -11.98 -6.47 4.64
CA TRP A 244 -11.87 -6.74 3.21
C TRP A 244 -11.19 -5.59 2.45
N ILE A 245 -10.25 -5.90 1.58
CA ILE A 245 -9.54 -4.90 0.76
C ILE A 245 -10.50 -4.02 -0.07
N GLY A 246 -11.64 -4.57 -0.53
CA GLY A 246 -12.67 -3.83 -1.25
C GLY A 246 -13.22 -2.66 -0.43
N LEU A 247 -13.51 -2.88 0.87
CA LEU A 247 -14.00 -1.85 1.79
C LEU A 247 -12.94 -0.76 2.02
N GLY A 248 -11.69 -1.14 2.27
CA GLY A 248 -10.59 -0.18 2.43
C GLY A 248 -10.28 0.60 1.15
N SER A 249 -10.64 0.07 -0.01
CA SER A 249 -10.38 0.70 -1.31
C SER A 249 -11.44 1.72 -1.74
N LEU A 250 -12.63 1.69 -1.16
CA LEU A 250 -13.65 2.73 -1.43
C LEU A 250 -13.11 4.12 -1.08
N GLY A 251 -12.49 4.27 0.08
CA GLY A 251 -11.85 5.53 0.51
C GLY A 251 -10.69 5.96 -0.41
N THR A 252 -9.97 5.03 -1.04
CA THR A 252 -8.87 5.36 -1.95
C THR A 252 -9.34 6.14 -3.17
N ARG A 253 -10.47 5.78 -3.75
CA ARG A 253 -11.00 6.47 -4.94
C ARG A 253 -11.39 7.91 -4.59
N THR A 254 -12.02 8.11 -3.44
CA THR A 254 -12.38 9.43 -2.95
C THR A 254 -11.16 10.27 -2.59
N GLU A 255 -10.15 9.67 -1.96
CA GLU A 255 -8.89 10.34 -1.63
C GLU A 255 -8.16 10.85 -2.88
N ILE A 256 -8.04 10.02 -3.94
CA ILE A 256 -7.42 10.43 -5.20
C ILE A 256 -8.20 11.59 -5.84
N ALA A 257 -9.52 11.48 -5.93
CA ALA A 257 -10.35 12.54 -6.50
C ALA A 257 -10.31 13.81 -5.65
N GLY A 258 -10.42 13.69 -4.34
CA GLY A 258 -10.37 14.79 -3.38
C GLY A 258 -9.05 15.56 -3.46
N GLU A 259 -7.91 14.87 -3.45
CA GLU A 259 -6.58 15.51 -3.58
C GLU A 259 -6.40 16.23 -4.93
N LEU A 260 -6.86 15.61 -6.03
CA LEU A 260 -6.80 16.25 -7.34
C LEU A 260 -7.60 17.55 -7.34
N VAL A 261 -8.84 17.52 -6.83
CA VAL A 261 -9.72 18.68 -6.77
C VAL A 261 -9.18 19.75 -5.82
N LEU A 262 -8.75 19.37 -4.61
CA LEU A 262 -8.16 20.31 -3.64
C LEU A 262 -6.89 20.97 -4.15
N GLY A 263 -6.01 20.19 -4.76
CA GLY A 263 -4.68 20.64 -5.17
C GLY A 263 -4.63 21.40 -6.49
N ALA A 264 -5.61 21.17 -7.38
CA ALA A 264 -5.58 21.71 -8.73
C ALA A 264 -6.92 22.26 -9.25
N GLY A 265 -8.03 21.98 -8.58
CA GLY A 265 -9.35 22.45 -9.00
C GLY A 265 -9.54 23.94 -8.82
N THR A 266 -10.35 24.56 -9.69
CA THR A 266 -10.86 25.91 -9.47
C THR A 266 -11.82 25.91 -8.27
N ASP A 267 -12.11 27.10 -7.71
CA ASP A 267 -13.05 27.19 -6.58
C ASP A 267 -14.45 26.69 -6.96
N ALA A 268 -14.88 26.91 -8.22
CA ALA A 268 -16.12 26.36 -8.74
C ALA A 268 -16.09 24.82 -8.77
N GLN A 269 -14.99 24.21 -9.20
CA GLN A 269 -14.82 22.75 -9.19
C GLN A 269 -14.78 22.18 -7.77
N LYS A 270 -14.10 22.85 -6.85
CA LYS A 270 -14.08 22.47 -5.42
C LYS A 270 -15.49 22.49 -4.83
N ALA A 271 -16.24 23.58 -5.04
CA ALA A 271 -17.60 23.72 -4.56
C ALA A 271 -18.57 22.68 -5.17
N ALA A 272 -18.37 22.33 -6.44
CA ALA A 272 -19.21 21.37 -7.14
C ALA A 272 -18.96 19.92 -6.69
N TRP A 273 -17.71 19.53 -6.40
CA TRP A 273 -17.37 18.12 -6.23
C TRP A 273 -17.07 17.71 -4.79
N LEU A 274 -16.36 18.54 -3.99
CA LEU A 274 -15.89 18.12 -2.68
C LEU A 274 -17.00 17.72 -1.71
N PRO A 275 -18.12 18.44 -1.58
CA PRO A 275 -19.18 18.05 -0.64
C PRO A 275 -19.78 16.68 -0.96
N GLY A 276 -20.01 16.39 -2.25
CA GLY A 276 -20.52 15.10 -2.70
C GLY A 276 -19.53 13.95 -2.49
N LEU A 277 -18.25 14.20 -2.75
CA LEU A 277 -17.18 13.22 -2.50
C LEU A 277 -17.06 12.89 -1.01
N VAL A 278 -17.04 13.90 -0.15
CA VAL A 278 -16.91 13.75 1.31
C VAL A 278 -18.06 12.98 1.93
N SER A 279 -19.29 13.25 1.49
CA SER A 279 -20.49 12.56 1.99
C SER A 279 -20.68 11.16 1.40
N GLY A 280 -19.92 10.79 0.35
CA GLY A 280 -20.13 9.55 -0.40
C GLY A 280 -21.35 9.58 -1.34
N ALA A 281 -22.06 10.70 -1.46
CA ALA A 281 -23.15 10.88 -2.42
C ALA A 281 -22.64 10.84 -3.87
N THR A 282 -21.41 11.32 -4.10
CA THR A 282 -20.69 11.25 -5.36
C THR A 282 -19.61 10.19 -5.28
N ILE A 283 -19.72 9.14 -6.07
CA ILE A 283 -18.75 8.04 -6.14
C ILE A 283 -17.75 8.35 -7.26
N PRO A 284 -16.47 8.55 -6.96
CA PRO A 284 -15.46 8.77 -7.99
C PRO A 284 -14.81 7.48 -8.46
N THR A 285 -14.23 7.54 -9.66
CA THR A 285 -13.27 6.55 -10.15
C THR A 285 -12.06 7.23 -10.77
N ALA A 286 -10.95 6.48 -10.87
CA ALA A 286 -9.73 6.92 -11.55
C ALA A 286 -9.57 6.13 -12.86
N SER A 287 -9.38 6.83 -13.98
CA SER A 287 -9.31 6.25 -15.31
C SER A 287 -8.06 6.78 -16.04
N PHE A 288 -6.91 6.13 -15.79
CA PHE A 288 -5.60 6.55 -16.31
C PHE A 288 -5.03 5.54 -17.29
N THR A 289 -5.07 4.26 -16.94
CA THR A 289 -4.45 3.15 -17.66
C THR A 289 -5.15 2.86 -18.99
N GLU A 290 -4.38 2.52 -20.00
CA GLU A 290 -4.86 2.04 -21.32
C GLU A 290 -4.39 0.61 -21.56
N PRO A 291 -5.00 -0.14 -22.50
CA PRO A 291 -4.59 -1.51 -22.79
C PRO A 291 -3.08 -1.68 -23.04
N ASP A 292 -2.47 -0.71 -23.73
CA ASP A 292 -1.04 -0.73 -24.07
C ASP A 292 -0.17 0.13 -23.12
N THR A 293 -0.75 0.80 -22.12
CA THR A 293 -0.06 1.85 -21.36
C THR A 293 -0.48 1.85 -19.89
N GLY A 294 0.28 1.17 -19.04
CA GLY A 294 0.07 1.14 -17.58
C GLY A 294 1.16 1.93 -16.85
N SER A 295 2.36 1.39 -16.74
CA SER A 295 3.48 2.06 -16.06
C SER A 295 3.99 3.28 -16.81
N ASP A 296 3.93 3.28 -18.14
CA ASP A 296 4.32 4.41 -19.01
C ASP A 296 3.12 5.28 -19.38
N LEU A 297 2.53 5.96 -18.38
CA LEU A 297 1.39 6.86 -18.61
C LEU A 297 1.72 8.04 -19.53
N ALA A 298 3.00 8.37 -19.72
CA ALA A 298 3.41 9.45 -20.63
C ALA A 298 3.08 9.13 -22.09
N SER A 299 2.97 7.85 -22.45
CA SER A 299 2.70 7.36 -23.80
C SER A 299 1.21 7.12 -24.09
N LEU A 300 0.29 7.48 -23.18
CA LEU A 300 -1.14 7.28 -23.39
C LEU A 300 -1.69 8.02 -24.63
N ARG A 301 -2.72 7.41 -25.25
CA ARG A 301 -3.27 7.83 -26.54
C ARG A 301 -4.72 8.34 -26.46
N THR A 302 -5.46 8.06 -25.40
CA THR A 302 -6.80 8.65 -25.20
C THR A 302 -6.69 10.15 -25.31
N ARG A 303 -7.52 10.77 -26.16
CA ARG A 303 -7.46 12.19 -26.48
C ARG A 303 -8.75 12.90 -26.12
N ALA A 304 -8.62 14.18 -25.80
CA ALA A 304 -9.72 15.11 -25.60
C ALA A 304 -9.59 16.26 -26.62
N GLU A 305 -10.61 16.47 -27.42
CA GLU A 305 -10.66 17.49 -28.46
C GLU A 305 -11.68 18.56 -28.10
N ARG A 306 -11.31 19.84 -28.26
CA ARG A 306 -12.24 20.95 -28.05
C ARG A 306 -13.35 20.91 -29.10
N GLY A 307 -14.58 21.23 -28.70
CA GLY A 307 -15.73 21.27 -29.58
C GLY A 307 -16.81 22.21 -29.06
N THR A 308 -17.89 22.25 -29.79
CA THR A 308 -19.13 22.95 -29.42
C THR A 308 -20.27 21.92 -29.48
N SER A 309 -21.10 21.90 -28.46
CA SER A 309 -22.29 21.06 -28.39
C SER A 309 -23.39 21.56 -29.34
N ALA A 310 -24.44 20.78 -29.54
CA ALA A 310 -25.55 21.14 -30.41
C ALA A 310 -26.28 22.44 -29.97
N ASP A 311 -26.24 22.78 -28.68
CA ASP A 311 -26.83 24.00 -28.10
C ASP A 311 -25.82 25.17 -27.98
N GLY A 312 -24.62 25.04 -28.61
CA GLY A 312 -23.63 26.11 -28.69
C GLY A 312 -22.68 26.25 -27.50
N ARG A 313 -22.72 25.35 -26.51
CA ARG A 313 -21.81 25.40 -25.35
C ARG A 313 -20.44 24.78 -25.65
N PRO A 314 -19.34 25.31 -25.06
CA PRO A 314 -18.04 24.66 -25.13
C PRO A 314 -18.08 23.27 -24.51
N VAL A 315 -17.50 22.27 -25.21
CA VAL A 315 -17.37 20.88 -24.77
C VAL A 315 -16.00 20.33 -25.12
N TRP A 316 -15.68 19.21 -24.49
CA TRP A 316 -14.61 18.33 -24.91
C TRP A 316 -15.20 17.03 -25.44
N ARG A 317 -14.64 16.49 -26.51
CA ARG A 317 -14.96 15.17 -27.04
C ARG A 317 -13.84 14.21 -26.75
N ILE A 318 -14.15 13.14 -26.01
CA ILE A 318 -13.19 12.12 -25.61
C ILE A 318 -13.20 10.97 -26.61
N HIS A 319 -12.00 10.53 -27.04
CA HIS A 319 -11.80 9.38 -27.89
C HIS A 319 -10.65 8.52 -27.36
N GLY A 320 -10.83 7.20 -27.38
CA GLY A 320 -9.79 6.25 -26.95
C GLY A 320 -10.35 5.14 -26.07
N ASN A 321 -9.46 4.42 -25.41
CA ASN A 321 -9.83 3.30 -24.55
C ASN A 321 -9.09 3.40 -23.22
N LYS A 322 -9.81 3.10 -22.14
CA LYS A 322 -9.26 2.95 -20.80
C LYS A 322 -9.55 1.55 -20.28
N THR A 323 -8.67 1.05 -19.41
CA THR A 323 -8.80 -0.27 -18.79
C THR A 323 -8.46 -0.20 -17.31
N TRP A 324 -8.84 -1.24 -16.57
CA TRP A 324 -8.61 -1.32 -15.13
C TRP A 324 -9.22 -0.14 -14.37
N THR A 325 -10.41 0.30 -14.82
CA THR A 325 -11.16 1.38 -14.18
C THR A 325 -12.01 0.80 -13.06
N THR A 326 -11.46 0.80 -11.85
CA THR A 326 -12.13 0.28 -10.65
C THR A 326 -13.40 1.07 -10.37
N HIS A 327 -14.54 0.38 -10.13
CA HIS A 327 -15.83 0.99 -9.82
C HIS A 327 -16.42 1.83 -10.97
N GLY A 328 -15.93 1.61 -12.20
CA GLY A 328 -16.22 2.46 -13.36
C GLY A 328 -17.71 2.58 -13.69
N ALA A 329 -18.47 1.48 -13.67
CA ALA A 329 -19.90 1.49 -13.99
C ALA A 329 -20.71 2.35 -13.00
N ARG A 330 -20.49 2.19 -11.70
CA ARG A 330 -21.29 2.82 -10.63
C ARG A 330 -20.79 4.21 -10.21
N SER A 331 -19.70 4.70 -10.76
CA SER A 331 -19.19 6.03 -10.44
C SER A 331 -20.03 7.14 -11.07
N ASP A 332 -20.03 8.31 -10.43
CA ASP A 332 -20.69 9.55 -10.89
C ASP A 332 -19.71 10.47 -11.61
N VAL A 333 -18.41 10.35 -11.27
CA VAL A 333 -17.33 11.15 -11.82
C VAL A 333 -16.08 10.31 -12.04
N MET A 334 -15.42 10.50 -13.18
CA MET A 334 -14.10 9.92 -13.46
C MET A 334 -13.02 11.01 -13.42
N THR A 335 -11.95 10.79 -12.68
CA THR A 335 -10.71 11.50 -12.89
C THR A 335 -10.02 10.85 -14.08
N LEU A 336 -10.08 11.52 -15.24
CA LEU A 336 -9.62 10.99 -16.53
C LEU A 336 -8.36 11.72 -17.00
N LEU A 337 -7.29 10.97 -17.26
CA LEU A 337 -6.09 11.51 -17.90
C LEU A 337 -6.20 11.30 -19.43
N ALA A 338 -6.12 12.39 -20.20
CA ALA A 338 -6.22 12.35 -21.65
C ALA A 338 -5.24 13.35 -22.29
N ARG A 339 -4.91 13.13 -23.56
CA ARG A 339 -4.04 13.99 -24.34
C ARG A 339 -4.86 15.09 -25.01
N THR A 340 -4.51 16.35 -24.72
CA THR A 340 -5.09 17.54 -25.36
C THR A 340 -4.19 18.15 -26.42
N ASP A 341 -2.86 17.90 -26.33
CA ASP A 341 -1.89 18.34 -27.33
C ASP A 341 -1.12 17.13 -27.86
N ARG A 342 -1.28 16.85 -29.18
CA ARG A 342 -0.63 15.72 -29.87
C ARG A 342 0.82 16.01 -30.21
N ASP A 343 1.18 17.27 -30.37
CA ASP A 343 2.52 17.70 -30.81
C ASP A 343 3.46 17.87 -29.60
N ALA A 344 2.91 18.06 -28.41
CA ALA A 344 3.70 18.15 -27.18
C ALA A 344 4.30 16.78 -26.79
N PRO A 345 5.64 16.72 -26.55
CA PRO A 345 6.32 15.47 -26.26
C PRO A 345 5.94 14.89 -24.90
N GLY A 346 5.73 13.55 -24.87
CA GLY A 346 5.54 12.77 -23.66
C GLY A 346 4.38 13.28 -22.78
N TYR A 347 4.66 13.51 -21.51
CA TYR A 347 3.66 13.92 -20.51
C TYR A 347 3.18 15.38 -20.64
N LYS A 348 3.86 16.23 -21.39
CA LYS A 348 3.53 17.67 -21.50
C LYS A 348 2.20 17.91 -22.21
N GLY A 349 1.77 17.00 -23.07
CA GLY A 349 0.47 17.08 -23.75
C GLY A 349 -0.71 16.51 -22.97
N LEU A 350 -0.51 16.08 -21.72
CA LEU A 350 -1.53 15.39 -20.92
C LEU A 350 -2.27 16.35 -19.99
N SER A 351 -3.59 16.24 -19.99
CA SER A 351 -4.52 17.02 -19.17
C SER A 351 -5.40 16.10 -18.32
N MET A 352 -5.78 16.58 -17.14
CA MET A 352 -6.67 15.88 -16.22
C MET A 352 -8.08 16.45 -16.33
N PHE A 353 -9.07 15.57 -16.35
CA PHE A 353 -10.48 15.94 -16.42
C PHE A 353 -11.27 15.35 -15.26
N LEU A 354 -12.26 16.11 -14.77
CA LEU A 354 -13.32 15.64 -13.90
C LEU A 354 -14.54 15.34 -14.80
N VAL A 355 -14.67 14.09 -15.19
CA VAL A 355 -15.65 13.64 -16.20
C VAL A 355 -16.93 13.19 -15.51
N PRO A 356 -18.03 14.00 -15.56
CA PRO A 356 -19.33 13.54 -15.06
C PRO A 356 -19.87 12.42 -15.96
N LYS A 357 -20.52 11.43 -15.36
CA LYS A 357 -21.15 10.34 -16.09
C LYS A 357 -22.38 9.80 -15.33
N PRO A 358 -23.39 9.27 -16.03
CA PRO A 358 -24.45 8.53 -15.37
C PRO A 358 -23.93 7.21 -14.80
N ARG A 359 -24.52 6.76 -13.69
CA ARG A 359 -24.30 5.41 -13.17
C ARG A 359 -24.87 4.38 -14.14
N GLY A 360 -24.11 3.32 -14.39
CA GLY A 360 -24.57 2.16 -15.12
C GLY A 360 -25.08 1.06 -14.20
N THR A 361 -25.51 -0.02 -14.82
CA THR A 361 -25.92 -1.28 -14.19
C THR A 361 -25.03 -2.43 -14.68
N ASP A 362 -25.16 -3.63 -14.12
CA ASP A 362 -24.45 -4.80 -14.63
C ASP A 362 -24.87 -5.15 -16.08
N ALA A 363 -26.12 -4.85 -16.48
CA ALA A 363 -26.61 -5.08 -17.84
C ALA A 363 -26.16 -4.01 -18.85
N ASP A 364 -25.99 -2.77 -18.39
CA ASP A 364 -25.51 -1.64 -19.19
C ASP A 364 -24.57 -0.79 -18.33
N PRO A 365 -23.28 -1.14 -18.30
CA PRO A 365 -22.31 -0.46 -17.43
C PRO A 365 -22.04 1.00 -17.82
N PHE A 366 -22.26 1.38 -19.09
CA PHE A 366 -21.93 2.69 -19.62
C PHE A 366 -23.03 3.23 -20.53
N PRO A 367 -24.18 3.66 -19.97
CA PRO A 367 -25.37 4.00 -20.76
C PRO A 367 -25.27 5.34 -21.50
N ALA A 368 -24.22 6.12 -21.30
CA ALA A 368 -24.07 7.42 -21.94
C ALA A 368 -23.70 7.28 -23.42
N PRO A 369 -24.31 8.09 -24.32
CA PRO A 369 -23.88 8.13 -25.72
C PRO A 369 -22.39 8.42 -25.88
N GLY A 370 -21.69 7.68 -26.75
CA GLY A 370 -20.26 7.81 -26.95
C GLY A 370 -19.40 7.07 -25.91
N MET A 371 -20.01 6.35 -24.97
CA MET A 371 -19.33 5.41 -24.06
C MET A 371 -19.78 3.99 -24.35
N ARG A 372 -18.85 3.05 -24.19
CA ARG A 372 -19.11 1.61 -24.19
C ARG A 372 -18.07 0.90 -23.34
N GLY A 373 -18.35 -0.29 -22.86
CA GLY A 373 -17.38 -1.06 -22.09
C GLY A 373 -18.00 -2.25 -21.42
N GLY A 374 -17.20 -2.94 -20.62
CA GLY A 374 -17.61 -4.15 -19.92
C GLY A 374 -16.77 -4.44 -18.70
N GLU A 375 -17.24 -5.36 -17.88
CA GLU A 375 -16.51 -5.86 -16.72
C GLU A 375 -15.30 -6.69 -17.15
N ILE A 376 -14.19 -6.51 -16.46
CA ILE A 376 -13.03 -7.39 -16.48
C ILE A 376 -13.15 -8.31 -15.28
N GLU A 377 -13.43 -9.60 -15.49
CA GLU A 377 -13.48 -10.58 -14.41
C GLU A 377 -12.12 -10.74 -13.75
N VAL A 378 -12.06 -10.63 -12.42
CA VAL A 378 -10.82 -10.63 -11.65
C VAL A 378 -10.79 -11.75 -10.61
N LEU A 379 -9.57 -12.19 -10.26
CA LEU A 379 -9.34 -13.22 -9.25
C LEU A 379 -9.77 -12.75 -7.85
N GLY A 380 -9.33 -11.58 -7.47
CA GLY A 380 -9.59 -10.92 -6.18
C GLY A 380 -9.88 -9.45 -6.38
N TYR A 381 -9.85 -8.67 -5.29
CA TYR A 381 -10.17 -7.23 -5.36
C TYR A 381 -11.59 -6.97 -5.92
N ARG A 382 -12.50 -7.88 -5.63
CA ARG A 382 -13.91 -7.81 -6.05
C ARG A 382 -14.67 -6.80 -5.19
N GLY A 383 -15.94 -6.56 -5.53
CA GLY A 383 -16.84 -5.66 -4.76
C GLY A 383 -16.99 -4.27 -5.32
N MET A 384 -16.02 -3.81 -6.11
CA MET A 384 -16.13 -2.59 -6.92
C MET A 384 -16.16 -2.89 -8.41
N LYS A 385 -15.71 -4.08 -8.81
CA LYS A 385 -15.52 -4.55 -10.19
C LYS A 385 -14.52 -3.68 -10.96
N GLU A 386 -13.86 -4.28 -11.94
CA GLU A 386 -12.93 -3.62 -12.85
C GLU A 386 -13.55 -3.52 -14.24
N TYR A 387 -13.27 -2.44 -14.96
CA TYR A 387 -13.89 -2.21 -16.26
C TYR A 387 -12.89 -1.75 -17.31
N GLU A 388 -13.15 -2.16 -18.54
CA GLU A 388 -12.65 -1.47 -19.73
C GLU A 388 -13.70 -0.49 -20.24
N ILE A 389 -13.27 0.65 -20.78
CA ILE A 389 -14.14 1.72 -21.25
C ILE A 389 -13.59 2.25 -22.58
N GLY A 390 -14.44 2.21 -23.63
CA GLY A 390 -14.18 2.85 -24.91
C GLY A 390 -14.95 4.17 -25.02
N PHE A 391 -14.29 5.18 -25.52
CA PHE A 391 -14.83 6.50 -25.80
C PHE A 391 -14.84 6.76 -27.30
N ASP A 392 -16.00 7.11 -27.86
CA ASP A 392 -16.19 7.47 -29.25
C ASP A 392 -16.96 8.78 -29.35
N GLY A 393 -16.25 9.90 -29.19
CA GLY A 393 -16.84 11.23 -29.18
C GLY A 393 -17.66 11.53 -27.91
N TYR A 394 -17.35 10.89 -26.78
CA TYR A 394 -18.06 11.18 -25.53
C TYR A 394 -17.93 12.66 -25.17
N GLU A 395 -19.04 13.38 -25.15
CA GLU A 395 -19.07 14.81 -24.85
C GLU A 395 -19.13 15.08 -23.35
N ILE A 396 -18.22 15.95 -22.90
CA ILE A 396 -18.17 16.43 -21.52
C ILE A 396 -18.12 17.97 -21.49
N PRO A 397 -18.57 18.62 -20.41
CA PRO A 397 -18.56 20.07 -20.31
C PRO A 397 -17.16 20.68 -20.48
N GLY A 398 -17.09 21.90 -21.03
CA GLY A 398 -15.83 22.62 -21.20
C GLY A 398 -15.07 22.85 -19.89
N GLU A 399 -15.82 23.07 -18.80
CA GLU A 399 -15.31 23.24 -17.42
C GLU A 399 -14.83 21.94 -16.76
N ALA A 400 -14.97 20.79 -17.42
CA ALA A 400 -14.46 19.50 -16.88
C ALA A 400 -12.92 19.43 -16.83
N LEU A 401 -12.19 20.29 -17.56
CA LEU A 401 -10.73 20.39 -17.48
C LEU A 401 -10.31 20.84 -16.09
N LEU A 402 -9.58 19.99 -15.36
CA LEU A 402 -9.16 20.26 -13.99
C LEU A 402 -8.23 21.48 -13.92
N GLY A 403 -8.65 22.52 -13.19
CA GLY A 403 -7.92 23.77 -13.04
C GLY A 403 -7.93 24.67 -14.29
N GLY A 404 -8.61 24.28 -15.37
CA GLY A 404 -8.80 25.09 -16.58
C GLY A 404 -7.56 25.24 -17.47
N VAL A 405 -6.42 24.60 -17.17
CA VAL A 405 -5.16 24.74 -17.91
C VAL A 405 -4.74 23.38 -18.48
N GLU A 406 -4.57 23.33 -19.81
CA GLU A 406 -4.09 22.13 -20.49
C GLU A 406 -2.62 21.80 -20.18
N GLY A 407 -2.22 20.53 -20.37
CA GLY A 407 -0.83 20.08 -20.21
C GLY A 407 -0.36 19.94 -18.76
N GLN A 408 -1.23 20.11 -17.77
CA GLN A 408 -0.88 19.99 -16.34
C GLN A 408 -1.24 18.63 -15.73
N GLY A 409 -1.95 17.78 -16.46
CA GLY A 409 -2.56 16.55 -15.92
C GLY A 409 -1.57 15.59 -15.30
N PHE A 410 -0.43 15.37 -15.92
CA PHE A 410 0.59 14.48 -15.38
C PHE A 410 1.20 15.01 -14.06
N LYS A 411 1.49 16.31 -14.01
CA LYS A 411 2.04 16.94 -12.79
C LYS A 411 1.04 16.91 -11.64
N GLN A 412 -0.25 17.12 -11.92
CA GLN A 412 -1.34 17.02 -10.95
C GLN A 412 -1.42 15.60 -10.39
N LEU A 413 -1.37 14.59 -11.28
CA LEU A 413 -1.42 13.17 -10.91
C LEU A 413 -0.22 12.74 -10.06
N MET A 414 1.00 13.16 -10.40
CA MET A 414 2.20 12.78 -9.63
C MET A 414 2.15 13.24 -8.18
N ARG A 415 1.56 14.41 -7.89
CA ARG A 415 1.38 14.91 -6.52
C ARG A 415 0.42 14.03 -5.71
N THR A 416 -0.63 13.51 -6.36
CA THR A 416 -1.62 12.66 -5.72
C THR A 416 -1.09 11.23 -5.49
N PHE A 417 -0.14 10.77 -6.29
CA PHE A 417 0.41 9.42 -6.18
C PHE A 417 1.17 9.15 -4.87
N GLU A 418 1.70 10.18 -4.20
CA GLU A 418 2.29 10.01 -2.87
C GLU A 418 1.27 9.43 -1.89
N SER A 419 0.12 10.09 -1.75
CA SER A 419 -0.98 9.65 -0.88
C SER A 419 -1.58 8.31 -1.30
N ALA A 420 -1.75 8.09 -2.61
CA ALA A 420 -2.27 6.81 -3.12
C ALA A 420 -1.35 5.63 -2.76
N ARG A 421 -0.02 5.80 -2.82
CA ARG A 421 0.95 4.78 -2.39
C ARG A 421 0.91 4.53 -0.88
N ILE A 422 0.83 5.59 -0.07
CA ILE A 422 0.71 5.48 1.39
C ILE A 422 -0.56 4.71 1.75
N GLN A 423 -1.68 5.04 1.13
CA GLN A 423 -2.95 4.35 1.37
C GLN A 423 -2.90 2.90 0.88
N THR A 424 -2.22 2.61 -0.23
CA THR A 424 -1.99 1.23 -0.70
C THR A 424 -1.15 0.43 0.29
N ALA A 425 -0.14 1.05 0.90
CA ALA A 425 0.64 0.42 1.96
C ALA A 425 -0.24 0.11 3.19
N ALA A 426 -1.12 1.02 3.60
CA ALA A 426 -2.07 0.78 4.69
C ALA A 426 -3.05 -0.36 4.37
N ARG A 427 -3.58 -0.43 3.14
CA ARG A 427 -4.40 -1.58 2.68
C ARG A 427 -3.63 -2.90 2.77
N ALA A 428 -2.36 -2.88 2.36
CA ALA A 428 -1.49 -4.06 2.42
C ALA A 428 -1.26 -4.52 3.86
N VAL A 429 -1.03 -3.60 4.80
CA VAL A 429 -0.92 -3.93 6.22
C VAL A 429 -2.21 -4.55 6.75
N GLY A 430 -3.39 -4.00 6.40
CA GLY A 430 -4.69 -4.57 6.77
C GLY A 430 -4.91 -5.99 6.23
N VAL A 431 -4.59 -6.22 4.95
CA VAL A 431 -4.68 -7.55 4.33
C VAL A 431 -3.72 -8.55 5.01
N ALA A 432 -2.49 -8.13 5.31
CA ALA A 432 -1.52 -8.95 6.05
C ALA A 432 -2.00 -9.29 7.47
N GLN A 433 -2.60 -8.31 8.16
CA GLN A 433 -3.17 -8.49 9.49
C GLN A 433 -4.33 -9.50 9.46
N SER A 434 -5.21 -9.41 8.46
CA SER A 434 -6.27 -10.40 8.23
C SER A 434 -5.71 -11.82 8.06
N ALA A 435 -4.65 -11.96 7.27
CA ALA A 435 -3.97 -13.23 7.07
C ALA A 435 -3.41 -13.81 8.38
N LEU A 436 -2.76 -12.98 9.20
CA LEU A 436 -2.24 -13.39 10.51
C LEU A 436 -3.37 -13.85 11.42
N GLU A 437 -4.43 -13.08 11.57
CA GLU A 437 -5.56 -13.39 12.46
C GLU A 437 -6.25 -14.70 12.06
N LEU A 438 -6.52 -14.90 10.77
CA LEU A 438 -7.11 -16.12 10.25
C LEU A 438 -6.16 -17.32 10.42
N GLY A 439 -4.89 -17.16 10.09
CA GLY A 439 -3.87 -18.21 10.23
C GLY A 439 -3.65 -18.62 11.68
N LEU A 440 -3.54 -17.65 12.59
CA LEU A 440 -3.39 -17.90 14.03
C LEU A 440 -4.62 -18.57 14.63
N GLY A 441 -5.82 -18.08 14.27
CA GLY A 441 -7.07 -18.67 14.70
C GLY A 441 -7.15 -20.15 14.32
N TYR A 442 -6.96 -20.42 13.04
CA TYR A 442 -6.98 -21.81 12.55
C TYR A 442 -5.89 -22.67 13.20
N ALA A 443 -4.68 -22.16 13.38
CA ALA A 443 -3.59 -22.92 13.99
C ALA A 443 -3.84 -23.28 15.47
N CYS A 444 -4.52 -22.40 16.21
CA CYS A 444 -4.89 -22.68 17.60
C CYS A 444 -6.04 -23.69 17.73
N ASP A 445 -6.96 -23.68 16.77
CA ASP A 445 -8.18 -24.53 16.83
C ASP A 445 -7.98 -25.90 16.16
N ARG A 446 -7.11 -26.00 15.15
CA ARG A 446 -6.88 -27.25 14.43
C ARG A 446 -6.00 -28.21 15.21
N ILE A 447 -6.54 -29.37 15.55
CA ILE A 447 -5.82 -30.45 16.25
C ILE A 447 -5.24 -31.45 15.24
N GLN A 448 -3.94 -31.70 15.31
CA GLN A 448 -3.25 -32.80 14.62
C GLN A 448 -2.20 -33.40 15.55
N PHE A 449 -1.98 -34.70 15.44
CA PHE A 449 -1.07 -35.43 16.35
C PHE A 449 -1.33 -35.15 17.83
N GLY A 450 -2.63 -35.01 18.20
CA GLY A 450 -3.08 -34.84 19.57
C GLY A 450 -2.92 -33.43 20.18
N ARG A 451 -2.54 -32.42 19.39
CA ARG A 451 -2.34 -31.04 19.86
C ARG A 451 -2.65 -29.98 18.79
N PRO A 452 -2.92 -28.72 19.16
CA PRO A 452 -3.07 -27.64 18.21
C PRO A 452 -1.85 -27.53 17.28
N ILE A 453 -2.08 -27.24 16.01
CA ILE A 453 -0.96 -27.12 15.06
C ILE A 453 -0.06 -25.91 15.35
N ALA A 454 -0.55 -24.89 16.06
CA ALA A 454 0.25 -23.80 16.59
C ALA A 454 1.39 -24.27 17.52
N ALA A 455 1.29 -25.45 18.13
CA ALA A 455 2.33 -26.02 18.97
C ALA A 455 3.51 -26.64 18.20
N PHE A 456 3.43 -26.72 16.87
CA PHE A 456 4.53 -27.20 16.04
C PHE A 456 5.44 -26.05 15.63
N PRO A 457 6.76 -26.12 15.88
CA PRO A 457 7.68 -25.00 15.59
C PRO A 457 7.59 -24.45 14.17
N ARG A 458 7.43 -25.32 13.16
CA ARG A 458 7.33 -24.89 11.75
C ARG A 458 6.08 -24.07 11.42
N VAL A 459 5.00 -24.25 12.19
CA VAL A 459 3.77 -23.43 12.10
C VAL A 459 3.95 -22.15 12.93
N ALA A 460 4.41 -22.30 14.18
CA ALA A 460 4.67 -21.20 15.10
C ALA A 460 5.63 -20.14 14.49
N ASP A 461 6.72 -20.61 13.86
CA ASP A 461 7.71 -19.75 13.20
C ASP A 461 7.10 -18.87 12.09
N LYS A 462 6.16 -19.43 11.30
CA LYS A 462 5.45 -18.66 10.27
C LYS A 462 4.62 -17.53 10.89
N LEU A 463 3.84 -17.85 11.91
CA LEU A 463 2.97 -16.88 12.60
C LEU A 463 3.79 -15.80 13.29
N ALA A 464 4.88 -16.17 13.95
CA ALA A 464 5.79 -15.22 14.58
C ALA A 464 6.40 -14.25 13.55
N TRP A 465 6.88 -14.78 12.42
CA TRP A 465 7.48 -13.95 11.36
C TRP A 465 6.45 -13.04 10.70
N MET A 466 5.24 -13.54 10.41
CA MET A 466 4.14 -12.71 9.91
C MET A 466 3.88 -11.51 10.82
N ALA A 467 3.78 -11.70 12.12
CA ALA A 467 3.52 -10.62 13.07
C ALA A 467 4.66 -9.57 13.09
N VAL A 468 5.91 -10.03 13.02
CA VAL A 468 7.08 -9.14 12.95
C VAL A 468 7.05 -8.29 11.67
N GLU A 469 6.91 -8.92 10.50
CA GLU A 469 6.92 -8.20 9.22
C GLU A 469 5.72 -7.24 9.07
N ILE A 470 4.55 -7.61 9.59
CA ILE A 470 3.38 -6.73 9.62
C ILE A 470 3.67 -5.47 10.43
N MET A 471 4.31 -5.62 11.61
CA MET A 471 4.68 -4.46 12.41
C MET A 471 5.74 -3.59 11.70
N VAL A 472 6.73 -4.19 11.07
CA VAL A 472 7.72 -3.47 10.25
C VAL A 472 7.06 -2.66 9.13
N ALA A 473 6.16 -3.28 8.36
CA ALA A 473 5.43 -2.62 7.29
C ALA A 473 4.53 -1.50 7.82
N ARG A 474 3.85 -1.72 8.95
CA ARG A 474 3.00 -0.72 9.61
C ARG A 474 3.80 0.51 10.03
N GLN A 475 4.96 0.32 10.69
CA GLN A 475 5.78 1.45 11.12
C GLN A 475 6.33 2.26 9.95
N LEU A 476 6.75 1.61 8.87
CA LEU A 476 7.19 2.29 7.65
C LEU A 476 6.04 3.04 6.96
N THR A 477 4.83 2.48 6.94
CA THR A 477 3.63 3.13 6.40
C THR A 477 3.24 4.37 7.20
N LEU A 478 3.20 4.26 8.52
CA LEU A 478 2.91 5.39 9.40
C LEU A 478 4.00 6.48 9.35
N PHE A 479 5.25 6.09 9.11
CA PHE A 479 6.33 7.04 8.85
C PHE A 479 6.05 7.84 7.57
N ALA A 480 5.77 7.18 6.46
CA ALA A 480 5.44 7.87 5.20
C ALA A 480 4.22 8.80 5.35
N ALA A 481 3.21 8.40 6.13
CA ALA A 481 2.05 9.25 6.43
C ALA A 481 2.46 10.51 7.20
N ARG A 482 3.30 10.38 8.24
CA ARG A 482 3.81 11.53 9.02
C ARG A 482 4.65 12.49 8.17
N GLU A 483 5.45 11.97 7.22
CA GLU A 483 6.20 12.82 6.29
C GLU A 483 5.26 13.65 5.41
N LYS A 484 4.19 13.03 4.91
CA LYS A 484 3.16 13.72 4.13
C LYS A 484 2.41 14.77 4.95
N ASP A 485 2.03 14.44 6.19
CA ASP A 485 1.35 15.35 7.12
C ASP A 485 2.21 16.57 7.49
N ALA A 486 3.53 16.37 7.52
CA ALA A 486 4.50 17.46 7.70
C ALA A 486 4.73 18.30 6.42
N ALA A 487 3.91 18.10 5.38
CA ALA A 487 3.99 18.78 4.08
C ALA A 487 5.36 18.62 3.38
N ARG A 488 6.10 17.55 3.67
CA ARG A 488 7.33 17.20 2.97
C ARG A 488 7.04 16.42 1.70
N ARG A 489 7.87 16.58 0.68
CA ARG A 489 7.85 15.69 -0.47
C ARG A 489 8.26 14.30 -0.01
N CYS A 490 7.44 13.30 -0.28
CA CYS A 490 7.60 11.96 0.28
C CYS A 490 7.48 10.83 -0.75
N ASP A 491 7.82 11.07 -2.01
CA ASP A 491 7.84 10.04 -3.06
C ASP A 491 8.69 8.83 -2.67
N LEU A 492 9.84 9.07 -2.01
CA LEU A 492 10.75 8.05 -1.53
C LEU A 492 10.10 7.20 -0.43
N GLU A 493 9.59 7.85 0.60
CA GLU A 493 8.99 7.20 1.76
C GLU A 493 7.73 6.43 1.38
N ALA A 494 6.87 7.03 0.56
CA ALA A 494 5.67 6.41 0.03
C ALA A 494 6.00 5.20 -0.87
N GLY A 495 7.06 5.31 -1.69
CA GLY A 495 7.58 4.22 -2.51
C GLY A 495 8.07 3.05 -1.66
N MET A 496 8.91 3.32 -0.64
CA MET A 496 9.42 2.32 0.29
C MET A 496 8.30 1.62 1.07
N ALA A 497 7.34 2.40 1.59
CA ALA A 497 6.21 1.86 2.34
C ALA A 497 5.36 0.91 1.47
N LYS A 498 4.98 1.33 0.26
CA LYS A 498 4.19 0.51 -0.67
C LYS A 498 4.94 -0.74 -1.11
N LEU A 499 6.22 -0.61 -1.43
CA LEU A 499 7.07 -1.71 -1.88
C LEU A 499 7.13 -2.83 -0.83
N LEU A 500 7.46 -2.47 0.41
CA LEU A 500 7.60 -3.44 1.50
C LEU A 500 6.25 -4.01 1.94
N ALA A 501 5.24 -3.18 2.17
CA ALA A 501 3.94 -3.63 2.67
C ALA A 501 3.25 -4.58 1.69
N ALA A 502 3.34 -4.34 0.37
CA ALA A 502 2.78 -5.22 -0.65
C ALA A 502 3.43 -6.61 -0.64
N ARG A 503 4.77 -6.69 -0.49
CA ARG A 503 5.48 -7.97 -0.34
C ARG A 503 5.06 -8.68 0.94
N VAL A 504 4.97 -7.96 2.05
CA VAL A 504 4.56 -8.52 3.35
C VAL A 504 3.15 -9.09 3.28
N ALA A 505 2.21 -8.37 2.65
CA ALA A 505 0.84 -8.84 2.48
C ALA A 505 0.76 -10.16 1.71
N TRP A 506 1.51 -10.27 0.61
CA TRP A 506 1.58 -11.51 -0.17
C TRP A 506 2.18 -12.66 0.65
N ALA A 507 3.32 -12.45 1.30
CA ALA A 507 3.99 -13.47 2.10
C ALA A 507 3.14 -13.93 3.30
N ALA A 508 2.44 -13.01 3.96
CA ALA A 508 1.53 -13.33 5.05
C ALA A 508 0.33 -14.16 4.57
N ALA A 509 -0.29 -13.77 3.45
CA ALA A 509 -1.42 -14.49 2.88
C ALA A 509 -1.05 -15.91 2.45
N ASP A 510 0.09 -16.08 1.77
CA ASP A 510 0.62 -17.40 1.35
C ASP A 510 0.92 -18.29 2.57
N ASN A 511 1.58 -17.75 3.59
CA ASN A 511 1.84 -18.47 4.83
C ASN A 511 0.54 -18.89 5.55
N ALA A 512 -0.47 -18.04 5.57
CA ALA A 512 -1.74 -18.36 6.20
C ALA A 512 -2.51 -19.43 5.43
N VAL A 513 -2.51 -19.42 4.10
CA VAL A 513 -3.05 -20.53 3.27
C VAL A 513 -2.31 -21.82 3.58
N GLN A 514 -0.98 -21.78 3.67
CA GLN A 514 -0.17 -22.95 4.01
C GLN A 514 -0.50 -23.52 5.40
N VAL A 515 -0.76 -22.64 6.38
CA VAL A 515 -1.19 -23.03 7.74
C VAL A 515 -2.57 -23.72 7.72
N HIS A 516 -3.49 -23.26 6.87
CA HIS A 516 -4.81 -23.89 6.71
C HIS A 516 -4.74 -25.25 5.98
N GLY A 517 -3.65 -25.52 5.24
CA GLY A 517 -3.54 -26.72 4.42
C GLY A 517 -4.63 -26.76 3.34
N GLY A 518 -5.24 -27.93 3.09
CA GLY A 518 -6.30 -28.08 2.08
C GLY A 518 -7.48 -27.14 2.27
N ASN A 519 -7.83 -26.82 3.51
CA ASN A 519 -8.90 -25.88 3.81
C ASN A 519 -8.58 -24.46 3.33
N GLY A 520 -7.30 -24.04 3.29
CA GLY A 520 -6.90 -22.75 2.76
C GLY A 520 -7.09 -22.60 1.25
N TYR A 521 -7.23 -23.71 0.55
CA TYR A 521 -7.48 -23.75 -0.90
C TYR A 521 -8.98 -23.83 -1.26
N ALA A 522 -9.85 -23.99 -0.26
CA ALA A 522 -11.29 -24.01 -0.44
C ALA A 522 -11.88 -22.60 -0.36
N GLN A 523 -12.76 -22.27 -1.31
CA GLN A 523 -13.35 -20.93 -1.40
C GLN A 523 -14.18 -20.52 -0.18
N GLU A 524 -14.76 -21.47 0.55
CA GLU A 524 -15.54 -21.23 1.76
C GLU A 524 -14.71 -20.64 2.93
N TYR A 525 -13.38 -20.85 2.93
CA TYR A 525 -12.49 -20.27 3.93
C TYR A 525 -12.02 -18.88 3.49
N ARG A 526 -12.21 -17.88 4.34
CA ARG A 526 -11.87 -16.48 4.06
C ARG A 526 -10.43 -16.26 3.63
N ILE A 527 -9.51 -17.12 4.06
CA ILE A 527 -8.09 -17.00 3.69
C ILE A 527 -7.84 -17.15 2.20
N SER A 528 -8.67 -17.92 1.48
CA SER A 528 -8.60 -18.05 0.02
C SER A 528 -8.81 -16.71 -0.69
N ARG A 529 -9.78 -15.91 -0.19
CA ARG A 529 -10.02 -14.54 -0.65
C ARG A 529 -8.82 -13.63 -0.33
N VAL A 530 -8.30 -13.70 0.90
CA VAL A 530 -7.15 -12.88 1.32
C VAL A 530 -5.94 -13.12 0.44
N LEU A 531 -5.69 -14.36 -0.01
CA LEU A 531 -4.60 -14.68 -0.92
C LEU A 531 -4.73 -13.95 -2.26
N VAL A 532 -5.88 -14.04 -2.91
CA VAL A 532 -6.07 -13.40 -4.22
C VAL A 532 -6.13 -11.88 -4.11
N ASP A 533 -6.67 -11.36 -3.00
CA ASP A 533 -6.68 -9.94 -2.67
C ASP A 533 -5.25 -9.39 -2.42
N ALA A 534 -4.39 -10.15 -1.76
CA ALA A 534 -3.00 -9.77 -1.51
C ALA A 534 -2.17 -9.66 -2.80
N ARG A 535 -2.49 -10.47 -3.81
CA ARG A 535 -1.69 -10.50 -5.05
C ARG A 535 -1.71 -9.18 -5.80
N ILE A 536 -2.84 -8.49 -5.85
CA ILE A 536 -3.00 -7.25 -6.60
C ILE A 536 -2.11 -6.11 -6.06
N LEU A 537 -1.79 -6.13 -4.76
CA LEU A 537 -1.02 -5.08 -4.09
C LEU A 537 0.39 -4.89 -4.68
N ASN A 538 0.99 -5.93 -5.26
CA ASN A 538 2.26 -5.84 -5.97
C ASN A 538 2.13 -5.37 -7.42
N VAL A 539 0.92 -5.34 -7.98
CA VAL A 539 0.64 -5.07 -9.39
C VAL A 539 0.15 -3.64 -9.62
N PHE A 540 -0.91 -3.22 -8.93
CA PHE A 540 -1.56 -1.94 -9.17
C PHE A 540 -0.89 -0.77 -8.43
N GLU A 541 -1.31 0.46 -8.79
CA GLU A 541 -0.85 1.73 -8.17
C GLU A 541 0.69 1.84 -8.13
N GLY A 542 1.30 1.42 -9.24
CA GLY A 542 2.74 1.29 -9.41
C GLY A 542 3.25 -0.10 -9.02
N ALA A 543 3.60 -0.91 -10.01
CA ALA A 543 4.17 -2.24 -9.79
C ALA A 543 5.41 -2.18 -8.88
N ALA A 544 5.76 -3.31 -8.26
CA ALA A 544 6.92 -3.39 -7.35
C ALA A 544 8.21 -2.86 -8.01
N GLU A 545 8.41 -3.18 -9.29
CA GLU A 545 9.54 -2.72 -10.10
C GLU A 545 9.56 -1.20 -10.24
N ILE A 546 8.39 -0.58 -10.45
CA ILE A 546 8.27 0.88 -10.56
C ILE A 546 8.53 1.55 -9.20
N GLN A 547 8.06 0.97 -8.09
CA GLN A 547 8.36 1.50 -6.75
C GLN A 547 9.86 1.43 -6.46
N ALA A 548 10.52 0.31 -6.76
CA ALA A 548 11.96 0.17 -6.58
C ALA A 548 12.74 1.15 -7.46
N GLN A 549 12.29 1.40 -8.71
CA GLN A 549 12.88 2.40 -9.60
C GLN A 549 12.75 3.82 -9.02
N ILE A 550 11.58 4.18 -8.46
CA ILE A 550 11.35 5.49 -7.83
C ILE A 550 12.27 5.66 -6.62
N VAL A 551 12.35 4.65 -5.74
CA VAL A 551 13.23 4.65 -4.56
C VAL A 551 14.69 4.77 -4.99
N ALA A 552 15.14 3.95 -5.95
CA ALA A 552 16.51 4.00 -6.45
C ALA A 552 16.87 5.38 -7.02
N ARG A 553 16.01 5.94 -7.88
CA ARG A 553 16.22 7.27 -8.46
C ARG A 553 16.34 8.35 -7.38
N ALA A 554 15.41 8.38 -6.43
CA ALA A 554 15.41 9.38 -5.36
C ALA A 554 16.67 9.32 -4.48
N LEU A 555 17.29 8.12 -4.34
CA LEU A 555 18.50 7.93 -3.54
C LEU A 555 19.81 8.13 -4.35
N LEU A 556 19.77 7.92 -5.67
CA LEU A 556 20.94 7.96 -6.54
C LEU A 556 21.12 9.31 -7.25
N ASP A 557 20.05 10.09 -7.44
CA ASP A 557 20.13 11.49 -7.89
C ASP A 557 20.63 12.39 -6.74
#